data_d6d0a9a3feddac161408a5e8b907dfdb
#
_entry.id   d6d0a9a3feddac161408a5e8b907dfdb
#
_cell.length_a   1.000
_cell.length_b   1.000
_cell.length_c   1.000
_cell.angle_alpha   90.00
_cell.angle_beta   90.00
_cell.angle_gamma   90.00
#
_symmetry.space_group_name_H-M   'P 1'
#
loop_
_entity.id
_entity.type
_entity.pdbx_description
1 polymer ?
#
loop_
_entity_poly.entity_id
_entity_poly.type
_entity_poly.pdbx_seq_one_letter_code
_entity_poly.pdbx_strand_id
1 'polypeptide(L)'
;MLKHLKYFCLLSLLFALPIAAQQQWYFSVDERYPAERTQLQGKQRILVVNNALTQPQDFGHSTILDGENKGNVEIDLSRSLLYCLFATTQSMESTGEFNAVELMDISQNHSTNYYSRTSLTFSQAERLCADYQADALLTLNQLVLYDVVESFPTDKGTYYAYLQAYAQSHWTIHYAGQTREATFTQADTLLWESNLHYNRTQSLNDLPSRQEALLYLALELGNRIGNSFAPSWQTTRRYIYDLPDLQAGLDAFRLQRWNSAINQWLTIVDSKDKKAAACAAANIAIAYEMLGDYGSACDYAQCANRLFGAWKTAYGRQQQVNIRYYLAQLQARQARERDR
;
A
#
# COMPACT_ATOMS: atom_id res chain seq x y z
N MET A 1 -60.31 -16.06 21.28
CA MET A 1 -58.89 -16.42 21.16
C MET A 1 -58.43 -16.94 19.80
N LEU A 2 -59.28 -17.07 18.80
CA LEU A 2 -58.90 -17.63 17.44
C LEU A 2 -58.61 -16.59 16.37
N LYS A 3 -58.84 -15.29 16.61
CA LYS A 3 -58.63 -14.25 15.59
C LYS A 3 -57.21 -13.72 15.50
N HIS A 4 -56.37 -13.91 16.54
CA HIS A 4 -54.98 -13.47 16.54
C HIS A 4 -53.97 -14.49 15.98
N LEU A 5 -54.37 -15.74 15.82
CA LEU A 5 -53.52 -16.81 15.27
C LEU A 5 -53.36 -16.74 13.77
N LYS A 6 -54.31 -16.14 13.04
CA LYS A 6 -54.24 -16.00 11.56
C LYS A 6 -53.24 -14.93 11.12
N TYR A 7 -53.03 -13.91 11.92
CA TYR A 7 -52.07 -12.86 11.59
C TYR A 7 -50.62 -13.21 11.93
N PHE A 8 -50.41 -14.13 12.88
CA PHE A 8 -49.07 -14.61 13.23
C PHE A 8 -48.46 -15.51 12.18
N CYS A 9 -49.30 -16.35 11.49
CA CYS A 9 -48.85 -17.16 10.36
C CYS A 9 -48.57 -16.36 9.08
N LEU A 10 -49.22 -15.19 8.87
CA LEU A 10 -48.96 -14.34 7.71
C LEU A 10 -47.71 -13.52 7.86
N LEU A 11 -47.34 -13.13 9.11
CA LEU A 11 -46.12 -12.40 9.37
C LEU A 11 -44.86 -13.25 9.30
N SER A 12 -44.97 -14.56 9.61
CA SER A 12 -43.84 -15.50 9.48
C SER A 12 -43.52 -15.91 8.04
N LEU A 13 -44.50 -15.77 7.10
CA LEU A 13 -44.29 -16.00 5.67
C LEU A 13 -43.61 -14.81 4.95
N LEU A 14 -43.63 -13.61 5.53
CA LEU A 14 -42.97 -12.44 4.96
C LEU A 14 -41.48 -12.37 5.28
N PHE A 15 -40.99 -13.15 6.26
CA PHE A 15 -39.56 -13.23 6.62
C PHE A 15 -38.81 -14.43 5.99
N ALA A 16 -39.49 -15.28 5.25
CA ALA A 16 -38.85 -16.30 4.44
C ALA A 16 -38.62 -15.83 2.99
N LEU A 17 -38.12 -14.57 2.83
CA LEU A 17 -37.38 -14.27 1.63
C LEU A 17 -36.10 -15.10 1.73
N PRO A 18 -35.81 -16.00 0.78
CA PRO A 18 -34.51 -16.63 0.78
C PRO A 18 -33.52 -15.46 0.71
N ILE A 19 -32.76 -15.27 1.78
CA ILE A 19 -31.47 -14.60 1.67
C ILE A 19 -30.80 -15.40 0.58
N ALA A 20 -30.74 -14.84 -0.65
CA ALA A 20 -30.00 -15.45 -1.74
C ALA A 20 -28.59 -15.57 -1.19
N ALA A 21 -28.27 -16.79 -0.73
CA ALA A 21 -26.98 -17.08 -0.13
C ALA A 21 -25.94 -16.54 -1.09
N GLN A 22 -24.99 -15.82 -0.57
CA GLN A 22 -23.96 -15.15 -1.35
C GLN A 22 -23.25 -16.26 -2.14
N GLN A 23 -23.62 -16.42 -3.41
CA GLN A 23 -23.17 -17.53 -4.27
C GLN A 23 -21.76 -17.21 -4.80
N GLN A 24 -20.85 -16.89 -3.88
CA GLN A 24 -19.46 -16.55 -4.17
C GLN A 24 -18.54 -17.19 -3.14
N TRP A 25 -17.52 -17.86 -3.63
CA TRP A 25 -16.43 -18.39 -2.80
C TRP A 25 -15.22 -17.49 -2.94
N TYR A 26 -14.69 -17.00 -1.80
CA TYR A 26 -13.59 -16.05 -1.75
C TYR A 26 -12.27 -16.74 -1.43
N PHE A 27 -11.21 -16.26 -2.05
CA PHE A 27 -9.83 -16.70 -1.77
C PHE A 27 -8.85 -15.54 -1.99
N SER A 28 -7.61 -15.73 -1.53
CA SER A 28 -6.54 -14.77 -1.68
C SER A 28 -5.56 -15.19 -2.77
N VAL A 29 -5.05 -14.21 -3.50
CA VAL A 29 -4.01 -14.38 -4.51
C VAL A 29 -2.89 -13.41 -4.18
N ASP A 30 -1.66 -13.91 -4.09
CA ASP A 30 -0.49 -13.05 -3.93
C ASP A 30 -0.02 -12.58 -5.32
N GLU A 31 0.05 -11.28 -5.48
CA GLU A 31 0.53 -10.62 -6.69
C GLU A 31 1.89 -9.98 -6.43
N ARG A 32 2.85 -10.27 -7.31
CA ARG A 32 4.14 -9.60 -7.27
C ARG A 32 4.07 -8.29 -8.03
N TYR A 33 4.42 -7.20 -7.36
CA TYR A 33 4.57 -5.89 -7.95
C TYR A 33 6.06 -5.59 -8.18
N PRO A 34 6.44 -4.97 -9.30
CA PRO A 34 7.82 -4.56 -9.52
C PRO A 34 8.25 -3.54 -8.48
N ALA A 35 9.54 -3.37 -8.31
CA ALA A 35 10.07 -2.30 -7.48
C ALA A 35 9.53 -0.94 -7.95
N GLU A 36 9.16 -0.08 -7.01
CA GLU A 36 8.73 1.29 -7.32
C GLU A 36 9.90 2.11 -7.89
N ARG A 37 11.11 1.81 -7.45
CA ARG A 37 12.36 2.44 -7.86
C ARG A 37 13.31 1.43 -8.47
N THR A 38 13.64 1.65 -9.74
CA THR A 38 14.51 0.76 -10.53
C THR A 38 15.96 1.24 -10.64
N GLN A 39 16.28 2.39 -10.03
CA GLN A 39 17.59 3.03 -10.18
C GLN A 39 18.76 2.17 -9.64
N LEU A 40 18.49 1.28 -8.67
CA LEU A 40 19.48 0.37 -8.12
C LEU A 40 19.39 -1.06 -8.72
N GLN A 41 18.56 -1.26 -9.73
CA GLN A 41 18.41 -2.58 -10.35
C GLN A 41 19.75 -3.06 -10.94
N GLY A 42 20.11 -4.32 -10.64
CA GLY A 42 21.37 -4.94 -11.06
C GLY A 42 22.59 -4.51 -10.25
N LYS A 43 22.45 -3.67 -9.23
CA LYS A 43 23.51 -3.35 -8.27
C LYS A 43 23.49 -4.39 -7.15
N GLN A 44 24.67 -4.77 -6.65
CA GLN A 44 24.81 -5.83 -5.66
C GLN A 44 25.20 -5.31 -4.28
N ARG A 45 26.05 -4.29 -4.25
CA ARG A 45 26.59 -3.72 -3.01
C ARG A 45 26.21 -2.23 -2.94
N ILE A 46 25.45 -1.87 -1.94
CA ILE A 46 24.97 -0.51 -1.74
C ILE A 46 25.55 0.05 -0.44
N LEU A 47 26.03 1.27 -0.47
CA LEU A 47 26.36 2.03 0.73
C LEU A 47 25.29 3.12 0.94
N VAL A 48 24.59 3.05 2.06
CA VAL A 48 23.67 4.10 2.50
C VAL A 48 24.47 5.14 3.26
N VAL A 49 24.43 6.39 2.83
CA VAL A 49 25.33 7.45 3.32
C VAL A 49 24.53 8.59 3.96
N ASN A 50 24.94 8.98 5.15
CA ASN A 50 24.48 10.23 5.78
C ASN A 50 25.21 11.42 5.17
N ASN A 51 24.48 12.30 4.49
CA ASN A 51 24.98 13.60 4.01
C ASN A 51 24.04 14.73 4.48
N ALA A 52 23.15 14.45 5.42
CA ALA A 52 22.22 15.41 5.97
C ALA A 52 22.75 16.05 7.26
N LEU A 53 22.24 17.24 7.54
CA LEU A 53 22.42 17.91 8.83
C LEU A 53 21.20 17.68 9.71
N THR A 54 21.40 17.64 11.02
CA THR A 54 20.31 17.58 11.98
C THR A 54 19.44 18.84 11.90
N GLN A 55 18.13 18.65 11.89
CA GLN A 55 17.14 19.72 11.87
C GLN A 55 17.23 20.58 13.15
N PRO A 56 17.12 21.92 13.05
CA PRO A 56 16.98 22.80 14.21
C PRO A 56 15.75 22.41 15.06
N GLN A 57 15.90 22.44 16.38
CA GLN A 57 14.88 21.96 17.32
C GLN A 57 13.60 22.78 17.33
N ASP A 58 13.68 24.07 16.98
CA ASP A 58 12.57 25.02 16.93
C ASP A 58 11.85 25.05 15.58
N PHE A 59 12.29 24.25 14.60
CA PHE A 59 11.77 24.28 13.24
C PHE A 59 10.61 23.32 13.03
N GLY A 60 9.41 23.88 12.77
CA GLY A 60 8.31 23.11 12.21
C GLY A 60 7.36 22.42 13.20
N HIS A 61 7.36 22.82 14.48
CA HIS A 61 6.63 22.15 15.57
C HIS A 61 5.56 23.06 16.18
N SER A 62 4.37 23.12 15.60
CA SER A 62 3.31 24.03 16.03
C SER A 62 2.29 23.39 16.97
N THR A 63 1.66 24.23 17.79
CA THR A 63 0.54 23.84 18.67
C THR A 63 -0.63 24.77 18.42
N ILE A 64 -1.82 24.19 18.17
CA ILE A 64 -3.07 24.90 17.94
C ILE A 64 -4.07 24.52 19.02
N LEU A 65 -4.58 25.49 19.76
CA LEU A 65 -5.63 25.30 20.77
C LEU A 65 -6.81 26.21 20.46
N ASP A 66 -7.98 25.62 20.30
CA ASP A 66 -9.22 26.34 19.94
C ASP A 66 -9.07 27.17 18.65
N GLY A 67 -8.33 26.66 17.68
CA GLY A 67 -8.05 27.36 16.41
C GLY A 67 -6.98 28.45 16.51
N GLU A 68 -6.40 28.70 17.69
CA GLU A 68 -5.32 29.66 17.86
C GLU A 68 -3.95 28.99 17.89
N ASN A 69 -3.04 29.47 17.08
CA ASN A 69 -1.64 29.01 17.10
C ASN A 69 -0.94 29.54 18.38
N LYS A 70 -0.46 28.64 19.21
CA LYS A 70 0.25 28.95 20.48
C LYS A 70 1.76 29.05 20.31
N GLY A 71 2.25 28.95 19.06
CA GLY A 71 3.67 29.03 18.73
C GLY A 71 4.32 27.66 18.52
N ASN A 72 5.61 27.70 18.24
CA ASN A 72 6.45 26.51 18.06
C ASN A 72 7.01 26.05 19.41
N VAL A 73 7.30 24.76 19.48
CA VAL A 73 8.01 24.13 20.59
C VAL A 73 9.35 23.56 20.08
N GLU A 74 10.32 23.47 20.96
CA GLU A 74 11.59 22.81 20.65
C GLU A 74 11.46 21.31 20.86
N ILE A 75 11.93 20.52 19.86
CA ILE A 75 11.93 19.06 19.91
C ILE A 75 13.31 18.55 19.51
N ASP A 76 13.89 17.70 20.35
CA ASP A 76 15.16 17.04 20.04
C ASP A 76 14.97 15.94 19.00
N LEU A 77 15.44 16.20 17.79
CA LEU A 77 15.42 15.29 16.64
C LEU A 77 16.83 14.78 16.28
N SER A 78 17.79 14.86 17.18
CA SER A 78 19.18 14.45 16.95
C SER A 78 19.33 12.99 16.46
N ARG A 79 18.38 12.13 16.81
CA ARG A 79 18.35 10.71 16.40
C ARG A 79 17.57 10.44 15.10
N SER A 80 16.83 11.41 14.57
CA SER A 80 15.92 11.18 13.44
C SER A 80 16.64 10.69 12.17
N LEU A 81 17.82 11.25 11.89
CA LEU A 81 18.65 10.82 10.75
C LEU A 81 19.07 9.36 10.90
N LEU A 82 19.55 8.98 12.09
CA LEU A 82 19.96 7.59 12.36
C LEU A 82 18.79 6.62 12.20
N TYR A 83 17.60 6.94 12.71
CA TYR A 83 16.40 6.11 12.57
C TYR A 83 16.01 5.92 11.10
N CYS A 84 16.00 7.00 10.31
CA CYS A 84 15.68 6.93 8.88
C CYS A 84 16.70 6.10 8.10
N LEU A 85 17.99 6.36 8.29
CA LEU A 85 19.08 5.65 7.60
C LEU A 85 19.14 4.18 7.99
N PHE A 86 19.06 3.88 9.28
CA PHE A 86 19.07 2.50 9.78
C PHE A 86 17.89 1.70 9.24
N ALA A 87 16.68 2.27 9.28
CA ALA A 87 15.49 1.62 8.74
C ALA A 87 15.60 1.40 7.22
N THR A 88 16.16 2.38 6.47
CA THR A 88 16.42 2.24 5.04
C THR A 88 17.36 1.07 4.77
N THR A 89 18.49 1.02 5.47
CA THR A 89 19.50 -0.06 5.31
C THR A 89 18.89 -1.41 5.64
N GLN A 90 18.25 -1.52 6.80
CA GLN A 90 17.68 -2.79 7.28
C GLN A 90 16.55 -3.30 6.36
N SER A 91 15.71 -2.41 5.85
CA SER A 91 14.68 -2.76 4.89
C SER A 91 15.27 -3.22 3.57
N MET A 92 16.29 -2.55 3.04
CA MET A 92 16.97 -2.98 1.82
C MET A 92 17.62 -4.38 1.98
N GLU A 93 18.31 -4.63 3.10
CA GLU A 93 18.90 -5.94 3.42
C GLU A 93 17.83 -7.04 3.47
N SER A 94 16.70 -6.76 4.14
CA SER A 94 15.62 -7.74 4.33
C SER A 94 14.94 -8.17 3.03
N THR A 95 15.05 -7.38 1.96
CA THR A 95 14.49 -7.72 0.65
C THR A 95 15.19 -8.88 -0.04
N GLY A 96 16.47 -9.09 0.26
CA GLY A 96 17.32 -10.08 -0.42
C GLY A 96 17.69 -9.73 -1.87
N GLU A 97 17.40 -8.52 -2.34
CA GLU A 97 17.72 -8.06 -3.70
C GLU A 97 19.20 -7.63 -3.83
N PHE A 98 19.86 -7.34 -2.70
CA PHE A 98 21.25 -6.87 -2.63
C PHE A 98 22.11 -7.88 -1.88
N ASN A 99 23.36 -8.08 -2.33
CA ASN A 99 24.31 -8.96 -1.65
C ASN A 99 24.85 -8.34 -0.35
N ALA A 100 24.95 -7.02 -0.31
CA ALA A 100 25.32 -6.26 0.88
C ALA A 100 24.73 -4.86 0.84
N VAL A 101 24.24 -4.40 1.99
CA VAL A 101 23.85 -3.00 2.22
C VAL A 101 24.56 -2.54 3.48
N GLU A 102 25.43 -1.55 3.36
CA GLU A 102 26.18 -1.02 4.49
C GLU A 102 25.72 0.41 4.84
N LEU A 103 25.84 0.80 6.09
CA LEU A 103 25.46 2.12 6.57
C LEU A 103 26.71 2.91 6.97
N MET A 104 26.84 4.13 6.43
CA MET A 104 27.71 5.18 6.92
C MET A 104 26.87 6.25 7.61
N ASP A 105 26.79 6.20 8.93
CA ASP A 105 25.97 7.12 9.76
C ASP A 105 26.65 8.46 10.05
N ILE A 106 27.97 8.53 9.92
CA ILE A 106 28.73 9.78 10.10
C ILE A 106 28.45 10.71 8.93
N SER A 107 27.92 11.90 9.22
CA SER A 107 27.62 12.89 8.18
C SER A 107 28.84 13.28 7.36
N GLN A 108 28.67 13.22 6.04
CA GLN A 108 29.65 13.71 5.07
C GLN A 108 29.47 15.20 4.74
N ASN A 109 28.41 15.81 5.26
CA ASN A 109 28.10 17.23 5.05
C ASN A 109 28.81 18.09 6.08
N HIS A 110 29.73 18.94 5.61
CA HIS A 110 30.47 19.86 6.45
C HIS A 110 29.87 21.30 6.45
N SER A 111 28.68 21.49 5.85
CA SER A 111 27.95 22.75 5.89
C SER A 111 27.44 23.03 7.31
N THR A 112 27.28 24.29 7.64
CA THR A 112 26.60 24.74 8.87
C THR A 112 25.15 25.19 8.58
N ASN A 113 24.75 25.20 7.31
CA ASN A 113 23.43 25.65 6.89
C ASN A 113 22.50 24.48 6.59
N TYR A 114 21.62 24.14 7.52
CA TYR A 114 20.61 23.12 7.38
C TYR A 114 19.73 23.27 6.12
N TYR A 115 19.45 24.49 5.70
CA TYR A 115 18.60 24.79 4.55
C TYR A 115 19.30 24.58 3.20
N SER A 116 20.62 24.40 3.20
CA SER A 116 21.40 24.14 1.98
C SER A 116 21.43 22.64 1.70
N ARG A 117 20.77 22.23 0.63
CA ARG A 117 20.83 20.85 0.14
C ARG A 117 22.08 20.67 -0.69
N THR A 118 23.10 20.10 -0.11
CA THR A 118 24.35 19.78 -0.81
C THR A 118 24.39 18.29 -1.11
N SER A 119 24.69 17.92 -2.36
CA SER A 119 25.01 16.54 -2.74
C SER A 119 26.50 16.29 -2.60
N LEU A 120 26.92 15.04 -2.51
CA LEU A 120 28.33 14.68 -2.61
C LEU A 120 28.86 15.08 -3.99
N THR A 121 30.10 15.55 -4.03
CA THR A 121 30.79 15.72 -5.30
C THR A 121 31.13 14.35 -5.93
N PHE A 122 31.31 14.32 -7.26
CA PHE A 122 31.72 13.09 -7.94
C PHE A 122 32.94 12.44 -7.30
N SER A 123 33.98 13.20 -6.98
CA SER A 123 35.20 12.68 -6.37
C SER A 123 35.00 12.13 -4.95
N GLN A 124 34.09 12.70 -4.17
CA GLN A 124 33.71 12.16 -2.87
C GLN A 124 32.95 10.84 -3.01
N ALA A 125 31.99 10.80 -3.94
CA ALA A 125 31.21 9.59 -4.22
C ALA A 125 32.10 8.44 -4.71
N GLU A 126 33.00 8.71 -5.67
CA GLU A 126 33.96 7.71 -6.19
C GLU A 126 34.86 7.13 -5.09
N ARG A 127 35.39 8.01 -4.23
CA ARG A 127 36.21 7.55 -3.11
C ARG A 127 35.43 6.61 -2.17
N LEU A 128 34.19 6.99 -1.82
CA LEU A 128 33.34 6.16 -0.95
C LEU A 128 32.99 4.82 -1.63
N CYS A 129 32.66 4.84 -2.92
CA CYS A 129 32.44 3.61 -3.68
C CYS A 129 33.68 2.70 -3.64
N ALA A 130 34.87 3.26 -3.81
CA ALA A 130 36.13 2.48 -3.80
C ALA A 130 36.43 1.94 -2.39
N ASP A 131 36.34 2.77 -1.36
CA ASP A 131 36.67 2.41 0.03
C ASP A 131 35.76 1.28 0.56
N TYR A 132 34.46 1.29 0.18
CA TYR A 132 33.44 0.32 0.59
C TYR A 132 33.15 -0.76 -0.47
N GLN A 133 33.84 -0.72 -1.63
CA GLN A 133 33.58 -1.61 -2.77
C GLN A 133 32.09 -1.61 -3.16
N ALA A 134 31.44 -0.47 -3.08
CA ALA A 134 30.03 -0.31 -3.39
C ALA A 134 29.79 -0.04 -4.88
N ASP A 135 28.75 -0.65 -5.44
CA ASP A 135 28.33 -0.38 -6.83
C ASP A 135 27.58 0.94 -6.96
N ALA A 136 26.95 1.36 -5.86
CA ALA A 136 26.24 2.63 -5.77
C ALA A 136 26.15 3.14 -4.33
N LEU A 137 26.02 4.45 -4.18
CA LEU A 137 25.69 5.10 -2.93
C LEU A 137 24.22 5.54 -2.94
N LEU A 138 23.54 5.33 -1.85
CA LEU A 138 22.22 5.93 -1.58
C LEU A 138 22.39 6.99 -0.50
N THR A 139 22.44 8.25 -0.87
CA THR A 139 22.84 9.37 -0.01
C THR A 139 21.64 10.16 0.46
N LEU A 140 21.41 10.25 1.78
CA LEU A 140 20.41 11.14 2.38
C LEU A 140 21.00 12.56 2.47
N ASN A 141 20.46 13.51 1.71
CA ASN A 141 20.94 14.88 1.71
C ASN A 141 20.17 15.81 2.65
N GLN A 142 18.92 15.51 2.93
CA GLN A 142 18.10 16.26 3.89
C GLN A 142 16.94 15.39 4.39
N LEU A 143 16.64 15.50 5.68
CA LEU A 143 15.42 15.02 6.30
C LEU A 143 14.72 16.19 6.97
N VAL A 144 13.46 16.44 6.63
CA VAL A 144 12.62 17.48 7.24
C VAL A 144 11.47 16.79 7.96
N LEU A 145 11.30 17.10 9.23
CA LEU A 145 10.24 16.61 10.08
C LEU A 145 9.49 17.80 10.66
N TYR A 146 8.18 17.81 10.56
CA TYR A 146 7.35 18.83 11.20
C TYR A 146 6.04 18.22 11.67
N ASP A 147 5.41 18.85 12.64
CA ASP A 147 4.16 18.37 13.18
C ASP A 147 3.27 19.49 13.71
N VAL A 148 2.00 19.15 13.82
CA VAL A 148 0.97 19.97 14.41
C VAL A 148 0.24 19.17 15.46
N VAL A 149 0.17 19.68 16.69
CA VAL A 149 -0.75 19.22 17.72
C VAL A 149 -1.92 20.19 17.76
N GLU A 150 -3.12 19.69 17.56
CA GLU A 150 -4.33 20.51 17.67
C GLU A 150 -5.30 19.93 18.69
N SER A 151 -5.94 20.78 19.49
CA SER A 151 -7.02 20.40 20.38
C SER A 151 -8.13 21.45 20.39
N PHE A 152 -9.36 21.00 20.29
CA PHE A 152 -10.54 21.83 20.23
C PHE A 152 -11.73 21.22 20.98
N PRO A 153 -12.69 22.04 21.47
CA PRO A 153 -13.92 21.57 22.05
C PRO A 153 -14.87 21.07 20.96
N THR A 154 -15.66 20.04 21.28
CA THR A 154 -16.74 19.55 20.44
C THR A 154 -18.09 20.16 20.89
N ASP A 155 -19.11 20.09 20.03
CA ASP A 155 -20.47 20.56 20.33
C ASP A 155 -21.10 19.88 21.56
N LYS A 156 -20.56 18.74 22.00
CA LYS A 156 -21.03 17.98 23.18
C LYS A 156 -20.32 18.34 24.48
N GLY A 157 -19.50 19.39 24.50
CA GLY A 157 -18.73 19.82 25.66
C GLY A 157 -17.57 18.89 26.02
N THR A 158 -17.12 18.07 25.09
CA THR A 158 -15.90 17.27 25.21
C THR A 158 -14.79 17.89 24.40
N TYR A 159 -13.55 17.47 24.64
CA TYR A 159 -12.36 17.85 23.89
C TYR A 159 -11.88 16.70 23.03
N TYR A 160 -11.41 17.03 21.85
CA TYR A 160 -10.71 16.14 20.93
C TYR A 160 -9.35 16.72 20.62
N ALA A 161 -8.35 15.88 20.45
CA ALA A 161 -7.03 16.29 20.06
C ALA A 161 -6.47 15.35 18.99
N TYR A 162 -5.61 15.87 18.14
CA TYR A 162 -4.81 15.06 17.22
C TYR A 162 -3.38 15.60 17.13
N LEU A 163 -2.48 14.69 16.76
CA LEU A 163 -1.10 14.99 16.37
C LEU A 163 -0.93 14.50 14.94
N GLN A 164 -0.64 15.42 14.04
CA GLN A 164 -0.30 15.13 12.65
C GLN A 164 1.17 15.41 12.43
N ALA A 165 1.93 14.37 12.07
CA ALA A 165 3.36 14.47 11.79
C ALA A 165 3.63 14.25 10.30
N TYR A 166 4.57 15.01 9.75
CA TYR A 166 4.98 15.01 8.36
C TYR A 166 6.48 14.81 8.26
N ALA A 167 6.90 14.01 7.30
CA ALA A 167 8.30 13.81 6.97
C ALA A 167 8.52 14.00 5.48
N GLN A 168 9.65 14.60 5.12
CA GLN A 168 10.15 14.68 3.75
C GLN A 168 11.64 14.44 3.74
N SER A 169 12.11 13.54 2.86
CA SER A 169 13.54 13.26 2.69
C SER A 169 13.96 13.47 1.24
N HIS A 170 15.19 13.95 1.07
CA HIS A 170 15.81 14.15 -0.24
C HIS A 170 17.04 13.27 -0.37
N TRP A 171 17.06 12.48 -1.44
CA TRP A 171 18.06 11.45 -1.69
C TRP A 171 18.75 11.65 -3.02
N THR A 172 20.02 11.24 -3.10
CA THR A 172 20.77 11.11 -4.34
C THR A 172 21.38 9.71 -4.43
N ILE A 173 21.32 9.12 -5.62
CA ILE A 173 21.99 7.88 -5.94
C ILE A 173 23.19 8.22 -6.83
N HIS A 174 24.39 7.84 -6.39
CA HIS A 174 25.63 7.93 -7.16
C HIS A 174 26.03 6.51 -7.59
N TYR A 175 26.51 6.37 -8.79
CA TYR A 175 26.94 5.07 -9.35
C TYR A 175 28.45 5.04 -9.49
N ALA A 176 29.10 3.95 -9.05
CA ALA A 176 30.54 3.78 -9.20
C ALA A 176 30.98 3.92 -10.66
N GLY A 177 32.02 4.69 -10.93
CA GLY A 177 32.56 4.94 -12.26
C GLY A 177 31.68 5.80 -13.18
N GLN A 178 30.64 6.47 -12.65
CA GLN A 178 29.71 7.26 -13.48
C GLN A 178 29.52 8.66 -12.90
N THR A 179 29.57 9.67 -13.75
CA THR A 179 29.22 11.06 -13.39
C THR A 179 27.72 11.28 -13.30
N ARG A 180 26.91 10.33 -13.80
CA ARG A 180 25.45 10.38 -13.71
C ARG A 180 25.00 10.08 -12.28
N GLU A 181 24.04 10.86 -11.82
CA GLU A 181 23.35 10.64 -10.56
C GLU A 181 21.82 10.63 -10.77
N ALA A 182 21.09 10.08 -9.83
CA ALA A 182 19.64 10.12 -9.80
C ALA A 182 19.18 10.69 -8.47
N THR A 183 18.24 11.63 -8.48
CA THR A 183 17.69 12.25 -7.27
C THR A 183 16.21 11.90 -7.13
N PHE A 184 15.75 11.78 -5.89
CA PHE A 184 14.33 11.64 -5.60
C PHE A 184 13.97 12.22 -4.22
N THR A 185 12.69 12.47 -4.05
CA THR A 185 12.11 12.90 -2.77
C THR A 185 11.09 11.86 -2.33
N GLN A 186 11.08 11.56 -1.04
CA GLN A 186 10.05 10.76 -0.40
C GLN A 186 9.41 11.54 0.73
N ALA A 187 8.07 11.54 0.78
CA ALA A 187 7.31 12.15 1.87
C ALA A 187 6.35 11.12 2.48
N ASP A 188 6.03 11.32 3.75
CA ASP A 188 5.04 10.55 4.48
C ASP A 188 4.34 11.39 5.55
N THR A 189 3.18 10.91 6.00
CA THR A 189 2.35 11.57 7.00
C THR A 189 1.74 10.53 7.92
N LEU A 190 1.79 10.77 9.22
CA LEU A 190 1.09 9.98 10.23
C LEU A 190 0.15 10.86 11.05
N LEU A 191 -0.96 10.28 11.47
CA LEU A 191 -1.98 10.93 12.29
C LEU A 191 -2.27 10.06 13.51
N TRP A 192 -2.23 10.66 14.68
CA TRP A 192 -2.72 10.10 15.93
C TRP A 192 -3.88 10.92 16.44
N GLU A 193 -4.90 10.27 16.93
CA GLU A 193 -6.14 10.87 17.39
C GLU A 193 -6.44 10.45 18.81
N SER A 194 -6.96 11.38 19.62
CA SER A 194 -7.39 11.08 20.98
C SER A 194 -8.80 10.48 21.02
N ASN A 195 -9.16 9.89 22.13
CA ASN A 195 -10.56 9.71 22.49
C ASN A 195 -11.20 11.06 22.85
N LEU A 196 -12.52 11.07 22.95
CA LEU A 196 -13.26 12.22 23.45
C LEU A 196 -13.22 12.26 24.98
N HIS A 197 -12.76 13.37 25.55
CA HIS A 197 -12.66 13.58 27.00
C HIS A 197 -13.34 14.86 27.42
N TYR A 198 -13.86 14.92 28.67
CA TYR A 198 -14.39 16.17 29.23
C TYR A 198 -13.29 17.17 29.63
N ASN A 199 -12.02 16.75 29.58
CA ASN A 199 -10.87 17.59 29.91
C ASN A 199 -9.86 17.55 28.77
N ARG A 200 -9.42 18.73 28.30
CA ARG A 200 -8.43 18.87 27.24
C ARG A 200 -7.12 18.18 27.54
N THR A 201 -6.64 18.27 28.79
CA THR A 201 -5.38 17.62 29.18
C THR A 201 -5.44 16.09 28.98
N GLN A 202 -6.60 15.48 29.24
CA GLN A 202 -6.77 14.05 29.00
C GLN A 202 -6.73 13.72 27.50
N SER A 203 -7.38 14.53 26.64
CA SER A 203 -7.31 14.29 25.21
C SER A 203 -5.88 14.45 24.65
N LEU A 204 -5.13 15.42 25.15
CA LEU A 204 -3.71 15.58 24.77
C LEU A 204 -2.83 14.43 25.27
N ASN A 205 -3.14 13.87 26.45
CA ASN A 205 -2.38 12.76 27.03
C ASN A 205 -2.61 11.41 26.32
N ASP A 206 -3.67 11.27 25.52
CA ASP A 206 -3.89 10.09 24.66
C ASP A 206 -2.91 10.04 23.49
N LEU A 207 -2.33 11.19 23.12
CA LEU A 207 -1.39 11.28 22.00
C LEU A 207 0.01 10.83 22.44
N PRO A 208 0.80 10.23 21.56
CA PRO A 208 2.22 9.98 21.84
C PRO A 208 2.95 11.30 22.04
N SER A 209 4.11 11.26 22.68
CA SER A 209 4.97 12.43 22.70
C SER A 209 5.37 12.80 21.25
N ARG A 210 5.51 14.11 21.00
CA ARG A 210 5.84 14.61 19.65
C ARG A 210 7.18 14.06 19.17
N GLN A 211 8.15 13.95 20.05
CA GLN A 211 9.46 13.36 19.75
C GLN A 211 9.33 11.90 19.32
N GLU A 212 8.60 11.08 20.07
CA GLU A 212 8.37 9.67 19.71
C GLU A 212 7.65 9.54 18.37
N ALA A 213 6.61 10.35 18.14
CA ALA A 213 5.87 10.36 16.89
C ALA A 213 6.74 10.68 15.68
N LEU A 214 7.60 11.71 15.80
CA LEU A 214 8.50 12.13 14.73
C LEU A 214 9.65 11.15 14.49
N LEU A 215 10.20 10.55 15.55
CA LEU A 215 11.20 9.48 15.40
C LEU A 215 10.61 8.22 14.78
N TYR A 216 9.37 7.85 15.15
CA TYR A 216 8.65 6.74 14.54
C TYR A 216 8.38 7.03 13.05
N LEU A 217 7.96 8.24 12.71
CA LEU A 217 7.74 8.64 11.31
C LEU A 217 9.05 8.60 10.49
N ALA A 218 10.18 9.02 11.07
CA ALA A 218 11.48 8.91 10.40
C ALA A 218 11.87 7.45 10.11
N LEU A 219 11.58 6.53 11.04
CA LEU A 219 11.79 5.10 10.86
C LEU A 219 10.88 4.53 9.75
N GLU A 220 9.58 4.86 9.77
CA GLU A 220 8.63 4.40 8.75
C GLU A 220 8.98 4.93 7.35
N LEU A 221 9.41 6.20 7.26
CA LEU A 221 9.90 6.77 6.01
C LEU A 221 11.11 5.99 5.48
N GLY A 222 12.07 5.65 6.35
CA GLY A 222 13.23 4.83 5.99
C GLY A 222 12.83 3.44 5.51
N ASN A 223 11.92 2.75 6.19
CA ASN A 223 11.38 1.46 5.80
C ASN A 223 10.74 1.51 4.40
N ARG A 224 9.93 2.54 4.15
CA ARG A 224 9.30 2.74 2.83
C ARG A 224 10.34 2.95 1.73
N ILE A 225 11.38 3.74 2.00
CA ILE A 225 12.45 3.98 1.03
C ILE A 225 13.18 2.68 0.71
N GLY A 226 13.63 1.93 1.73
CA GLY A 226 14.33 0.68 1.53
C GLY A 226 13.52 -0.34 0.72
N ASN A 227 12.26 -0.53 1.10
CA ASN A 227 11.35 -1.46 0.41
C ASN A 227 11.01 -1.03 -1.02
N SER A 228 11.10 0.27 -1.35
CA SER A 228 10.75 0.78 -2.69
C SER A 228 11.71 0.31 -3.80
N PHE A 229 12.91 -0.15 -3.44
CA PHE A 229 13.90 -0.68 -4.37
C PHE A 229 13.76 -2.18 -4.66
N ALA A 230 12.82 -2.84 -4.01
CA ALA A 230 12.56 -4.26 -4.20
C ALA A 230 11.13 -4.52 -4.70
N PRO A 231 10.92 -5.62 -5.42
CA PRO A 231 9.57 -6.09 -5.71
C PRO A 231 8.80 -6.38 -4.43
N SER A 232 7.53 -6.02 -4.40
CA SER A 232 6.64 -6.29 -3.27
C SER A 232 5.60 -7.34 -3.62
N TRP A 233 5.12 -8.06 -2.61
CA TRP A 233 3.99 -8.98 -2.73
C TRP A 233 2.76 -8.34 -2.07
N GLN A 234 1.66 -8.33 -2.79
CA GLN A 234 0.38 -7.83 -2.27
C GLN A 234 -0.66 -8.93 -2.37
N THR A 235 -1.32 -9.21 -1.25
CA THR A 235 -2.42 -10.15 -1.21
C THR A 235 -3.70 -9.48 -1.68
N THR A 236 -4.24 -9.96 -2.79
CA THR A 236 -5.49 -9.47 -3.37
C THR A 236 -6.59 -10.50 -3.19
N ARG A 237 -7.78 -10.05 -2.78
CA ARG A 237 -8.93 -10.94 -2.64
C ARG A 237 -9.60 -11.14 -3.98
N ARG A 238 -9.87 -12.42 -4.32
CA ARG A 238 -10.64 -12.86 -5.49
C ARG A 238 -11.87 -13.62 -5.04
N TYR A 239 -12.82 -13.80 -5.93
CA TYR A 239 -13.97 -14.67 -5.69
C TYR A 239 -14.38 -15.39 -6.95
N ILE A 240 -14.95 -16.58 -6.77
CA ILE A 240 -15.54 -17.42 -7.79
C ILE A 240 -17.03 -17.51 -7.54
N TYR A 241 -17.81 -17.51 -8.60
CA TYR A 241 -19.24 -17.75 -8.52
C TYR A 241 -19.52 -19.23 -8.21
N ASP A 242 -20.28 -19.45 -7.14
CA ASP A 242 -20.66 -20.76 -6.63
C ASP A 242 -22.15 -20.96 -6.93
N LEU A 243 -22.45 -21.46 -8.14
CA LEU A 243 -23.79 -21.83 -8.59
C LEU A 243 -23.87 -23.32 -8.76
N PRO A 244 -25.06 -23.95 -8.61
CA PRO A 244 -25.24 -25.39 -8.81
C PRO A 244 -24.67 -25.89 -10.13
N ASP A 245 -24.91 -25.18 -11.23
CA ASP A 245 -24.44 -25.55 -12.56
C ASP A 245 -22.91 -25.44 -12.73
N LEU A 246 -22.20 -24.74 -11.82
CA LEU A 246 -20.77 -24.51 -11.88
C LEU A 246 -19.96 -25.44 -10.97
N GLN A 247 -20.60 -26.31 -10.19
CA GLN A 247 -20.00 -27.12 -9.14
C GLN A 247 -18.85 -28.01 -9.65
N ALA A 248 -19.05 -28.71 -10.77
CA ALA A 248 -18.01 -29.59 -11.30
C ALA A 248 -16.70 -28.87 -11.60
N GLY A 249 -16.78 -27.62 -12.14
CA GLY A 249 -15.63 -26.76 -12.34
C GLY A 249 -15.07 -26.23 -11.03
N LEU A 250 -15.93 -25.87 -10.07
CA LEU A 250 -15.52 -25.38 -8.76
C LEU A 250 -14.76 -26.42 -7.95
N ASP A 251 -15.17 -27.68 -7.99
CA ASP A 251 -14.47 -28.79 -7.34
C ASP A 251 -13.07 -29.01 -7.95
N ALA A 252 -12.97 -28.93 -9.28
CA ALA A 252 -11.68 -28.98 -9.95
C ALA A 252 -10.79 -27.77 -9.57
N PHE A 253 -11.37 -26.58 -9.49
CA PHE A 253 -10.68 -25.36 -9.11
C PHE A 253 -10.14 -25.41 -7.68
N ARG A 254 -10.92 -25.87 -6.72
CA ARG A 254 -10.50 -26.08 -5.32
C ARG A 254 -9.31 -27.04 -5.20
N LEU A 255 -9.21 -28.00 -6.12
CA LEU A 255 -8.06 -28.91 -6.23
C LEU A 255 -6.90 -28.36 -7.07
N GLN A 256 -6.94 -27.06 -7.42
CA GLN A 256 -5.94 -26.38 -8.27
C GLN A 256 -5.78 -27.01 -9.67
N ARG A 257 -6.80 -27.71 -10.14
CA ARG A 257 -6.86 -28.31 -11.49
C ARG A 257 -7.47 -27.31 -12.48
N TRP A 258 -6.75 -26.20 -12.70
CA TRP A 258 -7.27 -25.03 -13.42
C TRP A 258 -7.80 -25.37 -14.81
N ASN A 259 -7.04 -26.11 -15.62
CA ASN A 259 -7.46 -26.54 -16.96
C ASN A 259 -8.73 -27.41 -16.92
N SER A 260 -8.87 -28.28 -15.93
CA SER A 260 -10.08 -29.09 -15.76
C SER A 260 -11.28 -28.22 -15.39
N ALA A 261 -11.10 -27.23 -14.51
CA ALA A 261 -12.13 -26.26 -14.16
C ALA A 261 -12.59 -25.46 -15.38
N ILE A 262 -11.65 -24.94 -16.18
CA ILE A 262 -11.93 -24.22 -17.42
C ILE A 262 -12.76 -25.08 -18.36
N ASN A 263 -12.35 -26.31 -18.62
CA ASN A 263 -13.06 -27.21 -19.54
C ASN A 263 -14.51 -27.49 -19.09
N GLN A 264 -14.77 -27.65 -17.79
CA GLN A 264 -16.11 -27.80 -17.25
C GLN A 264 -16.96 -26.53 -17.47
N TRP A 265 -16.42 -25.36 -17.19
CA TRP A 265 -17.15 -24.10 -17.33
C TRP A 265 -17.34 -23.65 -18.78
N LEU A 266 -16.43 -24.04 -19.71
CA LEU A 266 -16.61 -23.78 -21.15
C LEU A 266 -17.90 -24.35 -21.71
N THR A 267 -18.37 -25.49 -21.20
CA THR A 267 -19.66 -26.10 -21.63
C THR A 267 -20.88 -25.26 -21.24
N ILE A 268 -20.69 -24.27 -20.32
CA ILE A 268 -21.75 -23.45 -19.72
C ILE A 268 -21.80 -22.05 -20.30
N VAL A 269 -20.66 -21.53 -20.83
CA VAL A 269 -20.56 -20.16 -21.35
C VAL A 269 -21.61 -19.87 -22.45
N ASP A 270 -21.97 -20.85 -23.25
CA ASP A 270 -22.96 -20.72 -24.33
C ASP A 270 -24.38 -21.06 -23.88
N SER A 271 -24.63 -21.28 -22.59
CA SER A 271 -25.92 -21.60 -22.03
C SER A 271 -26.96 -20.50 -22.31
N LYS A 272 -28.21 -20.90 -22.50
CA LYS A 272 -29.34 -19.95 -22.56
C LYS A 272 -29.60 -19.27 -21.23
N ASP A 273 -29.18 -19.85 -20.11
CA ASP A 273 -29.16 -19.18 -18.80
C ASP A 273 -28.06 -18.13 -18.76
N LYS A 274 -28.47 -16.88 -18.92
CA LYS A 274 -27.55 -15.72 -18.93
C LYS A 274 -26.77 -15.56 -17.62
N LYS A 275 -27.36 -16.00 -16.49
CA LYS A 275 -26.71 -15.95 -15.19
C LYS A 275 -25.58 -16.98 -15.15
N ALA A 276 -25.86 -18.22 -15.45
CA ALA A 276 -24.89 -19.30 -15.46
C ALA A 276 -23.76 -19.01 -16.46
N ALA A 277 -24.09 -18.58 -17.69
CA ALA A 277 -23.11 -18.23 -18.71
C ALA A 277 -22.17 -17.10 -18.28
N ALA A 278 -22.70 -16.02 -17.70
CA ALA A 278 -21.89 -14.88 -17.25
C ALA A 278 -20.96 -15.27 -16.07
N CYS A 279 -21.48 -16.04 -15.12
CA CYS A 279 -20.70 -16.51 -13.98
C CYS A 279 -19.63 -17.52 -14.42
N ALA A 280 -19.94 -18.42 -15.37
CA ALA A 280 -18.97 -19.35 -15.96
C ALA A 280 -17.80 -18.60 -16.62
N ALA A 281 -18.11 -17.62 -17.47
CA ALA A 281 -17.08 -16.79 -18.12
C ALA A 281 -16.20 -16.05 -17.11
N ALA A 282 -16.79 -15.51 -16.03
CA ALA A 282 -16.03 -14.86 -14.97
C ALA A 282 -15.11 -15.86 -14.23
N ASN A 283 -15.59 -17.05 -13.92
CA ASN A 283 -14.81 -18.10 -13.28
C ASN A 283 -13.65 -18.58 -14.17
N ILE A 284 -13.87 -18.70 -15.49
CA ILE A 284 -12.83 -19.05 -16.46
C ILE A 284 -11.73 -17.96 -16.48
N ALA A 285 -12.12 -16.68 -16.44
CA ALA A 285 -11.14 -15.60 -16.39
C ALA A 285 -10.21 -15.72 -15.18
N ILE A 286 -10.75 -16.06 -14.01
CA ILE A 286 -9.97 -16.27 -12.79
C ILE A 286 -9.09 -17.53 -12.92
N ALA A 287 -9.59 -18.62 -13.51
CA ALA A 287 -8.77 -19.81 -13.70
C ALA A 287 -7.57 -19.57 -14.65
N TYR A 288 -7.75 -18.76 -15.70
CA TYR A 288 -6.63 -18.31 -16.54
C TYR A 288 -5.66 -17.39 -15.80
N GLU A 289 -6.15 -16.50 -14.92
CA GLU A 289 -5.29 -15.71 -14.03
C GLU A 289 -4.40 -16.63 -13.17
N MET A 290 -4.96 -17.72 -12.63
CA MET A 290 -4.19 -18.71 -11.84
C MET A 290 -3.15 -19.46 -12.67
N LEU A 291 -3.36 -19.62 -13.97
CA LEU A 291 -2.39 -20.19 -14.91
C LEU A 291 -1.32 -19.19 -15.36
N GLY A 292 -1.47 -17.89 -15.03
CA GLY A 292 -0.61 -16.83 -15.54
C GLY A 292 -0.91 -16.42 -16.98
N ASP A 293 -1.96 -16.96 -17.60
CA ASP A 293 -2.41 -16.57 -18.95
C ASP A 293 -3.34 -15.35 -18.85
N TYR A 294 -2.72 -14.18 -18.67
CA TYR A 294 -3.44 -12.91 -18.53
C TYR A 294 -4.16 -12.47 -19.80
N GLY A 295 -3.71 -12.96 -20.98
CA GLY A 295 -4.38 -12.71 -22.25
C GLY A 295 -5.77 -13.34 -22.26
N SER A 296 -5.82 -14.66 -22.08
CA SER A 296 -7.08 -15.41 -21.99
C SER A 296 -7.94 -14.94 -20.82
N ALA A 297 -7.35 -14.61 -19.68
CA ALA A 297 -8.07 -14.06 -18.54
C ALA A 297 -8.81 -12.75 -18.90
N CYS A 298 -8.15 -11.82 -19.60
CA CYS A 298 -8.77 -10.60 -20.09
C CYS A 298 -9.92 -10.87 -21.08
N ASP A 299 -9.74 -11.81 -22.02
CA ASP A 299 -10.75 -12.14 -23.01
C ASP A 299 -12.02 -12.69 -22.35
N TYR A 300 -11.88 -13.61 -21.39
CA TYR A 300 -13.02 -14.16 -20.65
C TYR A 300 -13.64 -13.15 -19.68
N ALA A 301 -12.86 -12.25 -19.06
CA ALA A 301 -13.41 -11.15 -18.27
C ALA A 301 -14.23 -10.18 -19.14
N GLN A 302 -13.79 -9.89 -20.37
CA GLN A 302 -14.58 -9.12 -21.35
C GLN A 302 -15.85 -9.86 -21.77
N CYS A 303 -15.79 -11.17 -21.99
CA CYS A 303 -16.94 -12.00 -22.25
C CYS A 303 -17.95 -11.92 -21.10
N ALA A 304 -17.51 -12.11 -19.86
CA ALA A 304 -18.33 -11.98 -18.66
C ALA A 304 -18.97 -10.59 -18.56
N ASN A 305 -18.22 -9.51 -18.85
CA ASN A 305 -18.74 -8.14 -18.85
C ASN A 305 -19.91 -7.97 -19.85
N ARG A 306 -19.80 -8.54 -21.05
CA ARG A 306 -20.90 -8.50 -22.05
C ARG A 306 -22.11 -9.28 -21.56
N LEU A 307 -21.90 -10.47 -21.03
CA LEU A 307 -22.96 -11.36 -20.54
C LEU A 307 -23.70 -10.78 -19.33
N PHE A 308 -22.99 -10.22 -18.35
CA PHE A 308 -23.59 -9.49 -17.22
C PHE A 308 -24.37 -8.27 -17.70
N GLY A 309 -23.87 -7.52 -18.70
CA GLY A 309 -24.57 -6.39 -19.30
C GLY A 309 -25.87 -6.79 -20.02
N ALA A 310 -25.91 -7.99 -20.57
CA ALA A 310 -27.12 -8.55 -21.19
C ALA A 310 -28.16 -9.05 -20.15
N TRP A 311 -27.73 -9.31 -18.93
CA TRP A 311 -28.60 -9.71 -17.82
C TRP A 311 -29.20 -8.49 -17.10
N LYS A 312 -30.39 -8.06 -17.54
CA LYS A 312 -31.04 -6.78 -17.20
C LYS A 312 -31.64 -6.72 -15.77
N THR A 313 -30.94 -7.23 -14.77
CA THR A 313 -31.35 -7.17 -13.36
C THR A 313 -30.43 -6.20 -12.57
N ALA A 314 -30.86 -5.80 -11.37
CA ALA A 314 -30.01 -5.00 -10.48
C ALA A 314 -28.71 -5.75 -10.12
N TYR A 315 -28.83 -7.05 -9.86
CA TYR A 315 -27.69 -7.92 -9.58
C TYR A 315 -26.73 -8.01 -10.78
N GLY A 316 -27.26 -8.25 -12.00
CA GLY A 316 -26.43 -8.30 -13.22
C GLY A 316 -25.67 -7.01 -13.46
N ARG A 317 -26.29 -5.85 -13.25
CA ARG A 317 -25.62 -4.54 -13.34
C ARG A 317 -24.49 -4.39 -12.30
N GLN A 318 -24.73 -4.82 -11.05
CA GLN A 318 -23.70 -4.79 -10.01
C GLN A 318 -22.53 -5.69 -10.38
N GLN A 319 -22.79 -6.92 -10.84
CA GLN A 319 -21.73 -7.85 -11.26
C GLN A 319 -20.97 -7.32 -12.49
N GLN A 320 -21.65 -6.59 -13.38
CA GLN A 320 -20.98 -5.92 -14.49
C GLN A 320 -19.98 -4.85 -14.04
N VAL A 321 -20.29 -4.10 -12.99
CA VAL A 321 -19.35 -3.14 -12.38
C VAL A 321 -18.15 -3.88 -11.79
N ASN A 322 -18.39 -4.95 -11.03
CA ASN A 322 -17.34 -5.73 -10.39
C ASN A 322 -16.38 -6.35 -11.43
N ILE A 323 -16.90 -6.93 -12.51
CA ILE A 323 -16.08 -7.56 -13.55
C ILE A 323 -15.27 -6.53 -14.36
N ARG A 324 -15.78 -5.31 -14.54
CA ARG A 324 -15.03 -4.21 -15.16
C ARG A 324 -13.83 -3.80 -14.31
N TYR A 325 -14.02 -3.72 -13.00
CA TYR A 325 -12.94 -3.44 -12.07
C TYR A 325 -11.87 -4.54 -12.10
N TYR A 326 -12.30 -5.80 -12.08
CA TYR A 326 -11.40 -6.94 -12.20
C TYR A 326 -10.65 -6.96 -13.55
N LEU A 327 -11.33 -6.68 -14.66
CA LEU A 327 -10.71 -6.57 -15.98
C LEU A 327 -9.61 -5.50 -16.03
N ALA A 328 -9.85 -4.33 -15.42
CA ALA A 328 -8.83 -3.28 -15.32
C ALA A 328 -7.59 -3.74 -14.53
N GLN A 329 -7.78 -4.52 -13.45
CA GLN A 329 -6.67 -5.12 -12.69
C GLN A 329 -5.88 -6.12 -13.54
N LEU A 330 -6.56 -7.01 -14.29
CA LEU A 330 -5.93 -7.97 -15.18
C LEU A 330 -5.10 -7.29 -16.28
N GLN A 331 -5.65 -6.24 -16.90
CA GLN A 331 -4.96 -5.46 -17.93
C GLN A 331 -3.69 -4.79 -17.38
N ALA A 332 -3.78 -4.20 -16.19
CA ALA A 332 -2.63 -3.63 -15.53
C ALA A 332 -1.56 -4.69 -15.19
N ARG A 333 -1.99 -5.89 -14.78
CA ARG A 333 -1.08 -7.01 -14.51
C ARG A 333 -0.44 -7.54 -15.80
N GLN A 334 -1.21 -7.70 -16.87
CA GLN A 334 -0.69 -8.10 -18.18
C GLN A 334 0.35 -7.11 -18.72
N ALA A 335 0.13 -5.80 -18.55
CA ALA A 335 1.10 -4.78 -18.94
C ALA A 335 2.41 -4.95 -18.15
N ARG A 336 2.33 -5.10 -16.82
CA ARG A 336 3.51 -5.30 -15.97
C ARG A 336 4.34 -6.55 -16.34
N GLU A 337 3.67 -7.64 -16.77
CA GLU A 337 4.37 -8.86 -17.18
C GLU A 337 5.03 -8.77 -18.56
N ARG A 338 4.54 -7.88 -19.44
CA ARG A 338 5.17 -7.60 -20.75
C ARG A 338 6.42 -6.74 -20.63
N ASP A 339 6.50 -5.91 -19.60
CA ASP A 339 7.62 -4.98 -19.36
C ASP A 339 8.77 -5.66 -18.58
N ARG A 340 8.65 -6.96 -18.26
CA ARG A 340 9.69 -7.81 -17.67
C ARG A 340 10.54 -8.49 -18.73
#